data_77435ee48bada692ead587e33d81ad13
#
_entry.id   77435ee48bada692ead587e33d81ad13
#
_cell.length_a   1.000
_cell.length_b   1.000
_cell.length_c   1.000
_cell.angle_alpha   90.00
_cell.angle_beta   90.00
_cell.angle_gamma   90.00
#
_symmetry.space_group_name_H-M   'P 1'
#
loop_
_entity.id
_entity.type
_entity.pdbx_description
1 polymer ?
#
loop_
_entity_poly.entity_id
_entity_poly.type
_entity_poly.pdbx_seq_one_letter_code
_entity_poly.pdbx_strand_id
1 'polypeptide(L)'
;MGPSGSGKTTLARVIAGALAPSSGSVRLDGAEYVARTSDDLAKHIGYLPQAPSLFAGSIKENISRFDATSGVAAADVDQRAIAAARAAGAHDLIQHLPEGYDTVLGPFGSGVSAGQAQRIALARALYGDPVLLVLDEPNSNLDQEGEAALMTAIRGAAARGAAVVLVAHRAGILSLVDRLATMAGGIIQFEGPREEVLARLRSSTPAVLARPQ
;
A
#
# COMPACT_ATOMS: atom_id res chain seq x y z
N MET A 1 12.45 1.27 -6.83
CA MET A 1 13.24 0.02 -6.83
C MET A 1 14.62 0.27 -6.23
N GLY A 2 15.37 -0.78 -5.80
CA GLY A 2 16.74 -0.64 -5.25
C GLY A 2 17.05 -1.73 -4.23
N PRO A 3 18.33 -1.90 -3.83
CA PRO A 3 18.74 -2.92 -2.87
C PRO A 3 18.09 -2.73 -1.50
N SER A 4 18.14 -3.77 -0.65
CA SER A 4 17.70 -3.65 0.74
C SER A 4 18.51 -2.55 1.45
N GLY A 5 17.88 -1.80 2.36
CA GLY A 5 18.52 -0.69 3.06
C GLY A 5 18.70 0.60 2.25
N SER A 6 18.24 0.68 0.99
CA SER A 6 18.38 1.90 0.16
C SER A 6 17.42 3.04 0.52
N GLY A 7 16.58 2.90 1.55
CA GLY A 7 15.69 3.97 2.03
C GLY A 7 14.27 3.96 1.42
N LYS A 8 13.87 2.94 0.64
CA LYS A 8 12.55 2.88 -0.02
C LYS A 8 11.38 2.95 0.95
N THR A 9 11.40 2.13 2.00
CA THR A 9 10.39 2.12 3.06
C THR A 9 10.34 3.47 3.78
N THR A 10 11.49 4.10 4.04
CA THR A 10 11.56 5.44 4.65
C THR A 10 10.89 6.47 3.75
N LEU A 11 11.21 6.46 2.44
CA LEU A 11 10.56 7.34 1.47
C LEU A 11 9.05 7.09 1.39
N ALA A 12 8.62 5.82 1.35
CA ALA A 12 7.21 5.46 1.36
C ALA A 12 6.47 6.01 2.60
N ARG A 13 7.08 5.90 3.79
CA ARG A 13 6.53 6.47 5.03
C ARG A 13 6.43 8.00 5.00
N VAL A 14 7.43 8.67 4.42
CA VAL A 14 7.40 10.13 4.26
C VAL A 14 6.29 10.53 3.29
N ILE A 15 6.16 9.86 2.15
CA ILE A 15 5.09 10.12 1.17
C ILE A 15 3.72 9.82 1.76
N ALA A 16 3.59 8.77 2.58
CA ALA A 16 2.34 8.42 3.24
C ALA A 16 1.98 9.36 4.42
N GLY A 17 2.84 10.31 4.78
CA GLY A 17 2.64 11.16 5.97
C GLY A 17 2.85 10.45 7.32
N ALA A 18 3.33 9.20 7.30
CA ALA A 18 3.60 8.41 8.50
C ALA A 18 4.97 8.74 9.14
N LEU A 19 5.80 9.51 8.45
CA LEU A 19 7.08 10.01 8.93
C LEU A 19 7.28 11.43 8.44
N ALA A 20 7.53 12.37 9.34
CA ALA A 20 7.87 13.74 8.97
C ALA A 20 9.29 13.80 8.36
N PRO A 21 9.51 14.55 7.27
CA PRO A 21 10.85 14.77 6.75
C PRO A 21 11.67 15.62 7.75
N SER A 22 12.96 15.31 7.91
CA SER A 22 13.88 16.10 8.73
C SER A 22 14.27 17.43 8.07
N SER A 23 14.13 17.51 6.75
CA SER A 23 14.35 18.73 5.96
C SER A 23 13.53 18.64 4.67
N GLY A 24 13.23 19.79 4.05
CA GLY A 24 12.38 19.86 2.88
C GLY A 24 10.89 19.79 3.23
N SER A 25 10.03 19.61 2.22
CA SER A 25 8.58 19.53 2.40
C SER A 25 7.95 18.46 1.51
N VAL A 26 6.83 17.90 1.98
CA VAL A 26 5.95 17.03 1.17
C VAL A 26 4.66 17.77 0.91
N ARG A 27 4.17 17.70 -0.32
CA ARG A 27 2.97 18.39 -0.76
C ARG A 27 2.01 17.43 -1.44
N LEU A 28 0.71 17.61 -1.16
CA LEU A 28 -0.38 16.97 -1.88
C LEU A 28 -1.21 18.08 -2.53
N ASP A 29 -1.33 18.06 -3.85
CA ASP A 29 -2.00 19.11 -4.64
C ASP A 29 -1.52 20.53 -4.30
N GLY A 30 -0.21 20.69 -4.12
CA GLY A 30 0.43 21.95 -3.80
C GLY A 30 0.39 22.37 -2.33
N ALA A 31 -0.45 21.76 -1.50
CA ALA A 31 -0.52 22.03 -0.07
C ALA A 31 0.50 21.18 0.71
N GLU A 32 1.24 21.82 1.62
CA GLU A 32 2.21 21.10 2.47
C GLU A 32 1.49 20.25 3.51
N TYR A 33 2.06 19.07 3.82
CA TYR A 33 1.52 18.17 4.84
C TYR A 33 1.47 18.83 6.23
N VAL A 34 2.45 19.65 6.55
CA VAL A 34 2.50 20.36 7.86
C VAL A 34 1.34 21.35 8.07
N ALA A 35 0.69 21.76 6.99
CA ALA A 35 -0.50 22.62 7.05
C ALA A 35 -1.80 21.86 7.28
N ARG A 36 -1.75 20.52 7.35
CA ARG A 36 -2.90 19.63 7.52
C ARG A 36 -2.78 18.83 8.82
N THR A 37 -3.90 18.43 9.38
CA THR A 37 -3.91 17.49 10.50
C THR A 37 -3.65 16.07 10.00
N SER A 38 -3.19 15.16 10.88
CA SER A 38 -3.04 13.74 10.55
C SER A 38 -4.36 13.12 10.08
N ASP A 39 -5.48 13.50 10.68
CA ASP A 39 -6.82 13.02 10.33
C ASP A 39 -7.24 13.50 8.94
N ASP A 40 -6.90 14.72 8.57
CA ASP A 40 -7.15 15.24 7.22
C ASP A 40 -6.33 14.48 6.17
N LEU A 41 -5.04 14.24 6.41
CA LEU A 41 -4.21 13.46 5.52
C LEU A 41 -4.71 12.01 5.39
N ALA A 42 -5.15 11.41 6.50
CA ALA A 42 -5.67 10.06 6.52
C ALA A 42 -6.91 9.85 5.64
N LYS A 43 -7.71 10.89 5.39
CA LYS A 43 -8.86 10.85 4.47
C LYS A 43 -8.44 10.73 3.01
N HIS A 44 -7.27 11.26 2.67
CA HIS A 44 -6.77 11.37 1.30
C HIS A 44 -5.70 10.34 0.94
N ILE A 45 -5.04 9.76 1.95
CA ILE A 45 -3.90 8.86 1.76
C ILE A 45 -4.22 7.47 2.29
N GLY A 46 -4.09 6.47 1.42
CA GLY A 46 -4.08 5.07 1.78
C GLY A 46 -2.65 4.56 1.93
N TYR A 47 -2.34 3.91 3.04
CA TYR A 47 -1.01 3.36 3.26
C TYR A 47 -1.06 1.90 3.69
N LEU A 48 -0.36 1.04 2.95
CA LEU A 48 -0.10 -0.35 3.31
C LEU A 48 1.40 -0.51 3.61
N PRO A 49 1.82 -0.67 4.86
CA PRO A 49 3.21 -0.91 5.22
C PRO A 49 3.66 -2.34 4.86
N GLN A 50 4.96 -2.55 4.75
CA GLN A 50 5.57 -3.86 4.45
C GLN A 50 5.15 -4.96 5.43
N ALA A 51 5.06 -4.64 6.72
CA ALA A 51 4.53 -5.52 7.76
C ALA A 51 3.25 -4.87 8.33
N PRO A 52 2.07 -5.19 7.77
CA PRO A 52 0.83 -4.60 8.26
C PRO A 52 0.49 -5.17 9.65
N SER A 53 0.19 -4.28 10.58
CA SER A 53 -0.35 -4.60 11.87
C SER A 53 -1.83 -4.25 11.91
N LEU A 54 -2.65 -5.20 12.34
CA LEU A 54 -4.06 -4.96 12.65
C LEU A 54 -4.18 -4.67 14.15
N PHE A 55 -5.19 -3.89 14.50
CA PHE A 55 -5.44 -3.49 15.88
C PHE A 55 -6.44 -4.45 16.54
N ALA A 56 -6.42 -4.52 17.85
CA ALA A 56 -7.48 -5.17 18.61
C ALA A 56 -8.82 -4.46 18.33
N GLY A 57 -9.85 -5.24 18.02
CA GLY A 57 -11.15 -4.74 17.58
C GLY A 57 -11.68 -5.56 16.40
N SER A 58 -12.85 -5.23 15.88
CA SER A 58 -13.45 -5.96 14.77
C SER A 58 -12.68 -5.75 13.46
N ILE A 59 -12.87 -6.65 12.51
CA ILE A 59 -12.34 -6.50 11.15
C ILE A 59 -12.91 -5.23 10.51
N LYS A 60 -14.18 -4.95 10.70
CA LYS A 60 -14.83 -3.73 10.23
C LYS A 60 -14.15 -2.48 10.76
N GLU A 61 -13.89 -2.41 12.06
CA GLU A 61 -13.17 -1.28 12.68
C GLU A 61 -11.76 -1.13 12.10
N ASN A 62 -11.05 -2.23 11.90
CA ASN A 62 -9.74 -2.20 11.26
C ASN A 62 -9.78 -1.64 9.84
N ILE A 63 -10.75 -2.06 9.01
CA ILE A 63 -10.89 -1.57 7.64
C ILE A 63 -11.31 -0.10 7.64
N SER A 64 -12.29 0.27 8.46
CA SER A 64 -12.82 1.64 8.53
C SER A 64 -11.90 2.62 9.26
N ARG A 65 -10.74 2.18 9.75
CA ARG A 65 -9.81 3.00 10.53
C ARG A 65 -10.48 3.58 11.78
N PHE A 66 -11.42 2.83 12.37
CA PHE A 66 -12.22 3.24 13.53
C PHE A 66 -13.09 4.49 13.28
N ASP A 67 -13.51 4.70 12.02
CA ASP A 67 -14.23 5.91 11.57
C ASP A 67 -15.59 6.11 12.28
N ALA A 68 -16.20 5.02 12.77
CA ALA A 68 -17.43 5.09 13.57
C ALA A 68 -17.27 5.93 14.85
N THR A 69 -16.07 6.07 15.38
CA THR A 69 -15.77 6.93 16.54
C THR A 69 -15.67 8.42 16.16
N SER A 70 -15.62 8.73 14.86
CA SER A 70 -15.44 10.09 14.31
C SER A 70 -16.78 10.74 13.94
N GLY A 71 -17.92 10.14 14.33
CA GLY A 71 -19.28 10.70 14.09
C GLY A 71 -19.86 10.40 12.71
N VAL A 72 -19.22 9.53 11.92
CA VAL A 72 -19.79 9.02 10.65
C VAL A 72 -20.95 8.05 10.96
N ALA A 73 -22.04 8.11 10.21
CA ALA A 73 -23.15 7.18 10.40
C ALA A 73 -22.72 5.72 10.20
N ALA A 74 -23.14 4.83 11.11
CA ALA A 74 -22.71 3.42 11.09
C ALA A 74 -23.00 2.72 9.74
N ALA A 75 -24.16 3.01 9.13
CA ALA A 75 -24.52 2.44 7.83
C ALA A 75 -23.57 2.85 6.70
N ASP A 76 -23.07 4.08 6.72
CA ASP A 76 -22.07 4.57 5.75
C ASP A 76 -20.71 3.92 5.98
N VAL A 77 -20.31 3.71 7.23
CA VAL A 77 -19.08 3.01 7.60
C VAL A 77 -19.13 1.57 7.09
N ASP A 78 -20.24 0.86 7.32
CA ASP A 78 -20.44 -0.51 6.87
C ASP A 78 -20.33 -0.63 5.35
N GLN A 79 -21.03 0.24 4.62
CA GLN A 79 -21.04 0.24 3.17
C GLN A 79 -19.63 0.49 2.60
N ARG A 80 -18.91 1.48 3.14
CA ARG A 80 -17.54 1.81 2.71
C ARG A 80 -16.55 0.70 3.07
N ALA A 81 -16.69 0.09 4.24
CA ALA A 81 -15.84 -1.03 4.65
C ALA A 81 -16.01 -2.25 3.74
N ILE A 82 -17.25 -2.58 3.38
CA ILE A 82 -17.57 -3.67 2.45
C ILE A 82 -17.03 -3.35 1.05
N ALA A 83 -17.19 -2.12 0.57
CA ALA A 83 -16.66 -1.70 -0.73
C ALA A 83 -15.14 -1.81 -0.78
N ALA A 84 -14.44 -1.34 0.25
CA ALA A 84 -12.99 -1.45 0.37
C ALA A 84 -12.52 -2.91 0.44
N ALA A 85 -13.22 -3.76 1.19
CA ALA A 85 -12.93 -5.19 1.28
C ALA A 85 -13.11 -5.91 -0.07
N ARG A 86 -14.15 -5.58 -0.83
CA ARG A 86 -14.36 -6.11 -2.19
C ARG A 86 -13.24 -5.67 -3.13
N ALA A 87 -12.88 -4.39 -3.09
CA ALA A 87 -11.78 -3.85 -3.90
C ALA A 87 -10.43 -4.51 -3.58
N ALA A 88 -10.20 -4.91 -2.33
CA ALA A 88 -9.00 -5.60 -1.87
C ALA A 88 -9.03 -7.13 -2.08
N GLY A 89 -10.13 -7.71 -2.57
CA GLY A 89 -10.33 -9.17 -2.62
C GLY A 89 -10.39 -9.82 -1.22
N ALA A 90 -10.81 -9.05 -0.21
CA ALA A 90 -10.92 -9.52 1.17
C ALA A 90 -12.36 -9.90 1.57
N HIS A 91 -13.35 -9.53 0.77
CA HIS A 91 -14.76 -9.69 1.14
C HIS A 91 -15.13 -11.15 1.42
N ASP A 92 -14.86 -12.05 0.48
CA ASP A 92 -15.25 -13.45 0.58
C ASP A 92 -14.55 -14.15 1.74
N LEU A 93 -13.22 -13.90 1.91
CA LEU A 93 -12.49 -14.46 3.05
C LEU A 93 -13.04 -13.96 4.39
N ILE A 94 -13.50 -12.70 4.48
CA ILE A 94 -14.11 -12.15 5.70
C ILE A 94 -15.47 -12.82 5.95
N GLN A 95 -16.29 -13.01 4.93
CA GLN A 95 -17.58 -13.69 5.08
C GLN A 95 -17.47 -15.15 5.52
N HIS A 96 -16.35 -15.82 5.25
CA HIS A 96 -16.10 -17.18 5.73
C HIS A 96 -15.67 -17.26 7.20
N LEU A 97 -15.35 -16.14 7.84
CA LEU A 97 -15.08 -16.12 9.29
C LEU A 97 -16.39 -16.24 10.08
N PRO A 98 -16.36 -16.84 11.29
CA PRO A 98 -17.57 -17.13 12.07
C PRO A 98 -18.50 -15.92 12.29
N GLU A 99 -17.94 -14.75 12.51
CA GLU A 99 -18.66 -13.50 12.76
C GLU A 99 -18.51 -12.49 11.61
N GLY A 100 -17.93 -12.91 10.47
CA GLY A 100 -17.74 -12.05 9.30
C GLY A 100 -16.96 -10.78 9.63
N TYR A 101 -17.52 -9.62 9.29
CA TYR A 101 -16.93 -8.30 9.56
C TYR A 101 -16.86 -7.94 11.04
N ASP A 102 -17.69 -8.55 11.88
CA ASP A 102 -17.72 -8.33 13.33
C ASP A 102 -16.74 -9.24 14.08
N THR A 103 -16.02 -10.13 13.38
CA THR A 103 -14.96 -10.96 13.96
C THR A 103 -13.95 -10.09 14.69
N VAL A 104 -13.81 -10.31 16.00
CA VAL A 104 -12.91 -9.54 16.86
C VAL A 104 -11.50 -10.10 16.78
N LEU A 105 -10.56 -9.24 16.42
CA LEU A 105 -9.13 -9.55 16.42
C LEU A 105 -8.53 -9.23 17.79
N GLY A 106 -7.64 -10.10 18.24
CA GLY A 106 -6.86 -9.84 19.45
C GLY A 106 -5.70 -8.87 19.20
N PRO A 107 -4.83 -8.69 20.21
CA PRO A 107 -3.66 -7.82 20.10
C PRO A 107 -2.81 -8.20 18.87
N PHE A 108 -2.31 -7.17 18.17
CA PHE A 108 -1.52 -7.30 16.93
C PHE A 108 -2.23 -8.07 15.80
N GLY A 109 -3.58 -8.10 15.81
CA GLY A 109 -4.36 -8.76 14.78
C GLY A 109 -4.37 -10.27 14.89
N SER A 110 -4.14 -10.84 16.09
CA SER A 110 -4.26 -12.28 16.29
C SER A 110 -5.67 -12.76 15.99
N GLY A 111 -5.80 -13.94 15.37
CA GLY A 111 -7.07 -14.54 14.94
C GLY A 111 -7.20 -14.69 13.42
N VAL A 112 -6.28 -14.11 12.64
CA VAL A 112 -6.22 -14.27 11.18
C VAL A 112 -4.81 -14.66 10.73
N SER A 113 -4.71 -15.31 9.56
CA SER A 113 -3.41 -15.65 8.96
C SER A 113 -2.71 -14.38 8.42
N ALA A 114 -1.41 -14.48 8.16
CA ALA A 114 -0.63 -13.36 7.60
C ALA A 114 -1.20 -12.89 6.24
N GLY A 115 -1.62 -13.80 5.37
CA GLY A 115 -2.25 -13.46 4.09
C GLY A 115 -3.61 -12.79 4.25
N GLN A 116 -4.43 -13.26 5.21
CA GLN A 116 -5.70 -12.60 5.55
C GLN A 116 -5.45 -11.21 6.12
N ALA A 117 -4.51 -11.06 7.05
CA ALA A 117 -4.12 -9.77 7.61
C ALA A 117 -3.64 -8.78 6.52
N GLN A 118 -2.87 -9.27 5.54
CA GLN A 118 -2.42 -8.47 4.41
C GLN A 118 -3.60 -7.96 3.56
N ARG A 119 -4.57 -8.83 3.22
CA ARG A 119 -5.77 -8.45 2.45
C ARG A 119 -6.67 -7.48 3.24
N ILE A 120 -6.84 -7.69 4.54
CA ILE A 120 -7.60 -6.76 5.42
C ILE A 120 -6.89 -5.41 5.51
N ALA A 121 -5.57 -5.40 5.64
CA ALA A 121 -4.79 -4.16 5.66
C ALA A 121 -4.81 -3.42 4.31
N LEU A 122 -4.86 -4.16 3.18
CA LEU A 122 -5.08 -3.56 1.87
C LEU A 122 -6.48 -2.92 1.78
N ALA A 123 -7.53 -3.58 2.30
CA ALA A 123 -8.86 -2.99 2.40
C ALA A 123 -8.85 -1.70 3.22
N ARG A 124 -8.16 -1.69 4.37
CA ARG A 124 -7.94 -0.48 5.17
C ARG A 124 -7.23 0.64 4.39
N ALA A 125 -6.24 0.29 3.56
CA ALA A 125 -5.56 1.27 2.72
C ALA A 125 -6.48 1.86 1.63
N LEU A 126 -7.43 1.07 1.12
CA LEU A 126 -8.39 1.49 0.09
C LEU A 126 -9.66 2.16 0.65
N TYR A 127 -9.86 2.12 1.98
CA TYR A 127 -11.06 2.69 2.61
C TYR A 127 -11.18 4.20 2.33
N GLY A 128 -12.37 4.62 1.90
CA GLY A 128 -12.67 6.02 1.60
C GLY A 128 -12.12 6.52 0.25
N ASP A 129 -11.72 5.61 -0.65
CA ASP A 129 -11.24 5.93 -2.00
C ASP A 129 -10.12 7.01 -2.01
N PRO A 130 -8.95 6.71 -1.41
CA PRO A 130 -7.88 7.70 -1.28
C PRO A 130 -7.39 8.18 -2.65
N VAL A 131 -7.00 9.46 -2.72
CA VAL A 131 -6.40 10.06 -3.93
C VAL A 131 -4.92 9.71 -4.09
N LEU A 132 -4.27 9.28 -3.00
CA LEU A 132 -2.90 8.76 -3.00
C LEU A 132 -2.86 7.41 -2.29
N LEU A 133 -2.41 6.38 -2.99
CA LEU A 133 -2.23 5.04 -2.44
C LEU A 133 -0.74 4.70 -2.40
N VAL A 134 -0.21 4.47 -1.20
CA VAL A 134 1.20 4.09 -0.98
C VAL A 134 1.25 2.65 -0.49
N LEU A 135 1.94 1.78 -1.23
CA LEU A 135 2.04 0.36 -0.94
C LEU A 135 3.51 -0.05 -0.82
N ASP A 136 3.92 -0.51 0.35
CA ASP A 136 5.30 -0.93 0.63
C ASP A 136 5.37 -2.46 0.64
N GLU A 137 5.94 -3.05 -0.40
CA GLU A 137 6.05 -4.50 -0.63
C GLU A 137 4.73 -5.26 -0.44
N PRO A 138 3.64 -4.85 -1.11
CA PRO A 138 2.28 -5.29 -0.79
C PRO A 138 2.03 -6.78 -1.04
N ASN A 139 2.91 -7.49 -1.71
CA ASN A 139 2.76 -8.89 -2.12
C ASN A 139 3.59 -9.88 -1.29
N SER A 140 4.18 -9.48 -0.17
CA SER A 140 5.12 -10.28 0.61
C SER A 140 4.51 -11.57 1.18
N ASN A 141 3.22 -11.55 1.55
CA ASN A 141 2.52 -12.67 2.20
C ASN A 141 1.32 -13.18 1.39
N LEU A 142 1.24 -12.85 0.11
CA LEU A 142 0.10 -13.22 -0.74
C LEU A 142 0.39 -14.47 -1.55
N ASP A 143 -0.61 -15.32 -1.65
CA ASP A 143 -0.71 -16.40 -2.64
C ASP A 143 -1.07 -15.84 -4.03
N GLN A 144 -1.18 -16.71 -5.02
CA GLN A 144 -1.49 -16.31 -6.39
C GLN A 144 -2.82 -15.56 -6.52
N GLU A 145 -3.83 -15.98 -5.77
CA GLU A 145 -5.15 -15.32 -5.75
C GLU A 145 -5.04 -13.92 -5.13
N GLY A 146 -4.33 -13.80 -4.01
CA GLY A 146 -4.06 -12.52 -3.35
C GLY A 146 -3.25 -11.56 -4.21
N GLU A 147 -2.26 -12.06 -4.96
CA GLU A 147 -1.53 -11.23 -5.93
C GLU A 147 -2.45 -10.72 -7.05
N ALA A 148 -3.34 -11.57 -7.58
CA ALA A 148 -4.31 -11.16 -8.61
C ALA A 148 -5.29 -10.10 -8.06
N ALA A 149 -5.79 -10.28 -6.84
CA ALA A 149 -6.64 -9.32 -6.16
C ALA A 149 -5.91 -7.98 -5.94
N LEU A 150 -4.66 -8.01 -5.48
CA LEU A 150 -3.81 -6.82 -5.34
C LEU A 150 -3.65 -6.07 -6.65
N MET A 151 -3.33 -6.78 -7.74
CA MET A 151 -3.19 -6.15 -9.06
C MET A 151 -4.49 -5.49 -9.53
N THR A 152 -5.64 -6.13 -9.26
CA THR A 152 -6.97 -5.59 -9.57
C THR A 152 -7.25 -4.35 -8.74
N ALA A 153 -6.93 -4.36 -7.45
CA ALA A 153 -7.06 -3.22 -6.53
C ALA A 153 -6.24 -2.00 -7.00
N ILE A 154 -4.99 -2.22 -7.40
CA ILE A 154 -4.10 -1.18 -7.91
C ILE A 154 -4.67 -0.56 -9.20
N ARG A 155 -5.09 -1.40 -10.16
CA ARG A 155 -5.71 -0.91 -11.40
C ARG A 155 -7.00 -0.15 -11.13
N GLY A 156 -7.84 -0.64 -10.21
CA GLY A 156 -9.07 0.03 -9.81
C GLY A 156 -8.83 1.40 -9.18
N ALA A 157 -7.83 1.53 -8.31
CA ALA A 157 -7.44 2.82 -7.73
C ALA A 157 -6.93 3.79 -8.81
N ALA A 158 -6.03 3.34 -9.68
CA ALA A 158 -5.50 4.15 -10.79
C ALA A 158 -6.62 4.58 -11.76
N ALA A 159 -7.58 3.70 -12.09
CA ALA A 159 -8.72 4.01 -12.95
C ALA A 159 -9.66 5.08 -12.37
N ARG A 160 -9.72 5.20 -11.03
CA ARG A 160 -10.43 6.30 -10.34
C ARG A 160 -9.62 7.59 -10.26
N GLY A 161 -8.41 7.62 -10.81
CA GLY A 161 -7.54 8.79 -10.81
C GLY A 161 -6.62 8.91 -9.58
N ALA A 162 -6.54 7.89 -8.74
CA ALA A 162 -5.61 7.89 -7.62
C ALA A 162 -4.16 7.78 -8.11
N ALA A 163 -3.27 8.56 -7.50
CA ALA A 163 -1.84 8.36 -7.65
C ALA A 163 -1.42 7.12 -6.84
N VAL A 164 -0.66 6.20 -7.45
CA VAL A 164 -0.22 4.98 -6.79
C VAL A 164 1.31 4.95 -6.71
N VAL A 165 1.82 4.85 -5.50
CA VAL A 165 3.25 4.69 -5.19
C VAL A 165 3.50 3.27 -4.69
N LEU A 166 4.36 2.53 -5.41
CA LEU A 166 4.68 1.14 -5.09
C LEU A 166 6.15 0.98 -4.76
N VAL A 167 6.44 0.40 -3.62
CA VAL A 167 7.74 -0.21 -3.35
C VAL A 167 7.63 -1.69 -3.67
N ALA A 168 8.33 -2.15 -4.70
CA ALA A 168 8.26 -3.53 -5.15
C ALA A 168 9.59 -4.02 -5.71
N HIS A 169 9.80 -5.34 -5.59
CA HIS A 169 10.95 -6.04 -6.15
C HIS A 169 10.57 -7.04 -7.25
N ARG A 170 9.29 -7.43 -7.34
CA ARG A 170 8.82 -8.44 -8.29
C ARG A 170 8.42 -7.81 -9.63
N ALA A 171 8.87 -8.43 -10.72
CA ALA A 171 8.64 -7.94 -12.08
C ALA A 171 7.14 -7.84 -12.45
N GLY A 172 6.28 -8.72 -11.94
CA GLY A 172 4.85 -8.72 -12.23
C GLY A 172 4.15 -7.41 -11.85
N ILE A 173 4.47 -6.87 -10.67
CA ILE A 173 3.90 -5.60 -10.20
C ILE A 173 4.46 -4.39 -10.96
N LEU A 174 5.69 -4.47 -11.46
CA LEU A 174 6.30 -3.39 -12.24
C LEU A 174 5.57 -3.13 -13.56
N SER A 175 4.81 -4.08 -14.06
CA SER A 175 3.99 -3.90 -15.26
C SER A 175 2.79 -2.96 -15.04
N LEU A 176 2.43 -2.67 -13.78
CA LEU A 176 1.29 -1.84 -13.40
C LEU A 176 1.63 -0.35 -13.28
N VAL A 177 2.91 0.02 -13.36
CA VAL A 177 3.36 1.40 -13.17
C VAL A 177 3.87 1.99 -14.48
N ASP A 178 3.64 3.30 -14.66
CA ASP A 178 4.07 4.04 -15.85
C ASP A 178 5.49 4.58 -15.67
N ARG A 179 5.89 4.85 -14.44
CA ARG A 179 7.19 5.44 -14.09
C ARG A 179 7.90 4.58 -13.05
N LEU A 180 9.22 4.59 -13.11
CA LEU A 180 10.07 3.94 -12.12
C LEU A 180 11.06 4.93 -11.53
N ALA A 181 11.35 4.76 -10.24
CA ALA A 181 12.49 5.37 -9.58
C ALA A 181 13.39 4.30 -8.98
N THR A 182 14.68 4.44 -9.12
CA THR A 182 15.70 3.58 -8.51
C THR A 182 16.40 4.31 -7.39
N MET A 183 16.63 3.63 -6.28
CA MET A 183 17.28 4.19 -5.09
C MET A 183 18.49 3.36 -4.71
N ALA A 184 19.58 4.07 -4.36
CA ALA A 184 20.75 3.48 -3.73
C ALA A 184 21.36 4.48 -2.74
N GLY A 185 21.79 4.00 -1.57
CA GLY A 185 22.41 4.85 -0.55
C GLY A 185 21.54 6.03 -0.08
N GLY A 186 20.21 5.85 -0.03
CA GLY A 186 19.27 6.91 0.38
C GLY A 186 18.95 7.95 -0.69
N ILE A 187 19.45 7.81 -1.91
CA ILE A 187 19.31 8.79 -3.00
C ILE A 187 18.59 8.16 -4.18
N ILE A 188 17.71 8.92 -4.84
CA ILE A 188 17.12 8.53 -6.13
C ILE A 188 18.20 8.68 -7.19
N GLN A 189 18.60 7.57 -7.81
CA GLN A 189 19.64 7.52 -8.83
C GLN A 189 19.11 7.82 -10.22
N PHE A 190 17.96 7.22 -10.53
CA PHE A 190 17.29 7.39 -11.82
C PHE A 190 15.76 7.42 -11.56
N GLU A 191 15.10 8.25 -12.32
CA GLU A 191 13.66 8.35 -12.35
C GLU A 191 13.23 8.62 -13.79
N GLY A 192 12.13 8.01 -14.23
CA GLY A 192 11.60 8.26 -15.56
C GLY A 192 10.52 7.25 -15.99
N PRO A 193 10.12 7.28 -17.27
CA PRO A 193 9.26 6.28 -17.86
C PRO A 193 9.80 4.87 -17.62
N ARG A 194 8.89 3.93 -17.31
CA ARG A 194 9.27 2.55 -16.95
C ARG A 194 10.27 1.92 -17.90
N GLU A 195 10.01 2.00 -19.21
CA GLU A 195 10.83 1.34 -20.23
C GLU A 195 12.25 1.91 -20.28
N GLU A 196 12.40 3.23 -20.13
CA GLU A 196 13.70 3.91 -20.13
C GLU A 196 14.55 3.49 -18.93
N VAL A 197 13.92 3.46 -17.73
CA VAL A 197 14.63 3.05 -16.50
C VAL A 197 15.01 1.58 -16.57
N LEU A 198 14.13 0.69 -17.07
CA LEU A 198 14.44 -0.72 -17.25
C LEU A 198 15.55 -0.96 -18.28
N ALA A 199 15.57 -0.22 -19.39
CA ALA A 199 16.65 -0.29 -20.38
C ALA A 199 18.00 0.10 -19.76
N ARG A 200 18.00 1.17 -18.96
CA ARG A 200 19.20 1.63 -18.25
C ARG A 200 19.74 0.61 -17.26
N LEU A 201 18.86 -0.03 -16.50
CA LEU A 201 19.24 -1.09 -15.56
C LEU A 201 19.85 -2.30 -16.25
N ARG A 202 19.34 -2.68 -17.42
CA ARG A 202 19.91 -3.79 -18.23
C ARG A 202 21.29 -3.46 -18.77
N SER A 203 21.52 -2.23 -19.19
CA SER A 203 22.82 -1.79 -19.72
C SER A 203 23.88 -1.56 -18.63
N SER A 204 23.48 -1.30 -17.38
CA SER A 204 24.37 -1.09 -16.25
C SER A 204 24.72 -2.39 -15.48
N THR A 205 24.11 -3.54 -15.81
CA THR A 205 24.52 -4.84 -15.27
C THR A 205 25.70 -5.34 -16.10
N PRO A 206 26.95 -5.43 -15.56
CA PRO A 206 28.05 -6.00 -16.32
C PRO A 206 27.73 -7.44 -16.65
N ALA A 207 27.93 -7.83 -17.91
CA ALA A 207 27.89 -9.23 -18.34
C ALA A 207 28.83 -10.03 -17.45
N VAL A 208 28.29 -10.87 -16.59
CA VAL A 208 29.09 -11.85 -15.86
C VAL A 208 29.75 -12.71 -16.91
N LEU A 209 31.07 -12.51 -17.07
CA LEU A 209 31.94 -13.27 -17.95
C LEU A 209 31.64 -14.77 -17.75
N ALA A 210 31.08 -15.38 -18.78
CA ALA A 210 31.11 -16.83 -18.94
C ALA A 210 32.59 -17.23 -18.87
N ARG A 211 33.01 -17.92 -17.81
CA ARG A 211 34.30 -18.60 -17.77
C ARG A 211 34.22 -19.73 -18.78
N PRO A 212 35.09 -19.75 -19.81
CA PRO A 212 35.26 -20.97 -20.61
C PRO A 212 35.91 -22.01 -19.72
N GLN A 213 35.42 -23.24 -19.81
CA GLN A 213 36.03 -24.44 -19.24
C GLN A 213 37.28 -24.78 -20.02
#